data_48b4ee355a709f54170562e50b17cdbb
#
_entry.id   48b4ee355a709f54170562e50b17cdbb
#
_cell.length_a   1.000
_cell.length_b   1.000
_cell.length_c   1.000
_cell.angle_alpha   90.00
_cell.angle_beta   90.00
_cell.angle_gamma   90.00
#
_symmetry.space_group_name_H-M   'P 1'
#
loop_
_entity.id
_entity.type
_entity.pdbx_description
1 polymer ?
#
loop_
_entity_poly.entity_id
_entity_poly.type
_entity_poly.pdbx_seq_one_letter_code
_entity_poly.pdbx_strand_id
1 'polypeptide(L)'
;PKSLIKIQEKPILWYIFLTLFKYGFRQFIFPLGYKGEMIEEFITREFKDRECKLIFFDTGVDTPIAQRLEKVKNTIPDHEDFFLINGDTLFDFDIHGMYKLHHERSALLTLSSTDYISTYGIILEKNNQITDFVYGSKISRIFIDKDCAVEGYRNAGFTWINKDALQLIDLVECSNFEETLFNKVVKAGRAYHYRIVGDWFPVETQKDLDMINGVG
;
A
#
# COMPACT_ATOMS: atom_id res chain seq x y z
N PRO A 1 14.91 -3.51 -9.70
CA PRO A 1 13.79 -3.03 -8.85
C PRO A 1 13.35 -4.10 -7.85
N LYS A 2 12.92 -3.71 -6.64
CA LYS A 2 12.42 -4.64 -5.62
C LYS A 2 11.26 -5.50 -6.14
N SER A 3 10.36 -4.90 -6.91
CA SER A 3 9.21 -5.58 -7.52
C SER A 3 9.58 -6.75 -8.46
N LEU A 4 10.82 -6.78 -8.97
CA LEU A 4 11.33 -7.87 -9.80
C LEU A 4 12.15 -8.91 -9.03
N ILE A 5 12.25 -8.81 -7.72
CA ILE A 5 12.85 -9.85 -6.89
C ILE A 5 11.96 -11.10 -6.97
N LYS A 6 12.60 -12.26 -7.20
CA LYS A 6 11.87 -13.53 -7.32
C LYS A 6 11.50 -14.10 -5.98
N ILE A 7 10.28 -14.57 -5.91
CA ILE A 7 9.75 -15.45 -4.88
C ILE A 7 9.47 -16.77 -5.58
N GLN A 8 10.16 -17.83 -5.16
CA GLN A 8 10.18 -19.09 -5.91
C GLN A 8 10.60 -18.84 -7.37
N GLU A 9 9.71 -19.10 -8.32
CA GLU A 9 10.03 -19.02 -9.76
C GLU A 9 9.72 -17.66 -10.40
N LYS A 10 8.88 -16.82 -9.77
CA LYS A 10 8.34 -15.60 -10.36
C LYS A 10 8.65 -14.34 -9.53
N PRO A 11 8.79 -13.17 -10.18
CA PRO A 11 8.93 -11.91 -9.48
C PRO A 11 7.70 -11.56 -8.62
N ILE A 12 7.90 -10.78 -7.55
CA ILE A 12 6.81 -10.25 -6.69
C ILE A 12 5.70 -9.62 -7.54
N LEU A 13 6.07 -8.79 -8.50
CA LEU A 13 5.14 -8.08 -9.38
C LEU A 13 4.23 -9.02 -10.18
N TRP A 14 4.69 -10.22 -10.51
CA TRP A 14 3.88 -11.22 -11.21
C TRP A 14 2.69 -11.68 -10.33
N TYR A 15 2.93 -11.94 -9.06
CA TYR A 15 1.90 -12.35 -8.11
C TYR A 15 0.91 -11.20 -7.85
N ILE A 16 1.42 -9.99 -7.64
CA ILE A 16 0.60 -8.77 -7.45
C ILE A 16 -0.33 -8.59 -8.65
N PHE A 17 0.22 -8.65 -9.88
CA PHE A 17 -0.57 -8.47 -11.09
C PHE A 17 -1.67 -9.53 -11.21
N LEU A 18 -1.35 -10.81 -10.96
CA LEU A 18 -2.35 -11.88 -11.03
C LEU A 18 -3.44 -11.72 -9.99
N THR A 19 -3.09 -11.33 -8.77
CA THR A 19 -4.07 -11.06 -7.71
C THR A 19 -5.02 -9.95 -8.14
N LEU A 20 -4.51 -8.82 -8.61
CA LEU A 20 -5.34 -7.72 -9.09
C LEU A 20 -6.20 -8.13 -10.30
N PHE A 21 -5.62 -8.89 -11.23
CA PHE A 21 -6.35 -9.40 -12.38
C PHE A 21 -7.51 -10.32 -11.99
N LYS A 22 -7.31 -11.18 -10.98
CA LYS A 22 -8.35 -12.04 -10.35
C LYS A 22 -9.49 -11.19 -9.78
N TYR A 23 -9.17 -10.04 -9.16
CA TYR A 23 -10.15 -9.08 -8.62
C TYR A 23 -10.79 -8.17 -9.69
N GLY A 24 -10.56 -8.42 -10.97
CA GLY A 24 -11.25 -7.72 -12.06
C GLY A 24 -10.58 -6.45 -12.54
N PHE A 25 -9.40 -6.08 -12.04
CA PHE A 25 -8.67 -4.95 -12.59
C PHE A 25 -8.24 -5.23 -14.02
N ARG A 26 -8.48 -4.25 -14.94
CA ARG A 26 -8.19 -4.37 -16.36
C ARG A 26 -7.42 -3.18 -16.92
N GLN A 27 -7.20 -2.14 -16.14
CA GLN A 27 -6.33 -1.03 -16.48
C GLN A 27 -5.27 -0.87 -15.40
N PHE A 28 -4.02 -0.83 -15.83
CA PHE A 28 -2.85 -0.72 -14.96
C PHE A 28 -1.99 0.44 -15.42
N ILE A 29 -1.66 1.35 -14.51
CA ILE A 29 -0.82 2.51 -14.75
C ILE A 29 0.46 2.32 -13.94
N PHE A 30 1.59 2.35 -14.62
CA PHE A 30 2.91 2.17 -14.04
C PHE A 30 3.71 3.48 -14.14
N PRO A 31 3.75 4.28 -13.08
CA PRO A 31 4.66 5.43 -13.02
C PRO A 31 6.07 4.95 -12.69
N LEU A 32 6.85 4.68 -13.73
CA LEU A 32 8.16 4.05 -13.67
C LEU A 32 9.27 5.06 -13.31
N GLY A 33 10.32 4.56 -12.68
CA GLY A 33 11.53 5.29 -12.35
C GLY A 33 12.77 4.42 -12.51
N TYR A 34 13.57 4.25 -11.44
CA TYR A 34 14.81 3.45 -11.50
C TYR A 34 14.61 2.07 -12.12
N LYS A 35 15.32 1.83 -13.24
CA LYS A 35 15.20 0.59 -14.04
C LYS A 35 13.77 0.27 -14.45
N GLY A 36 13.00 1.31 -14.79
CA GLY A 36 11.59 1.18 -15.20
C GLY A 36 11.42 0.34 -16.45
N GLU A 37 12.35 0.41 -17.39
CA GLU A 37 12.40 -0.38 -18.59
C GLU A 37 12.36 -1.90 -18.33
N MET A 38 12.99 -2.37 -17.26
CA MET A 38 12.95 -3.78 -16.88
C MET A 38 11.55 -4.22 -16.42
N ILE A 39 10.82 -3.31 -15.76
CA ILE A 39 9.44 -3.58 -15.32
C ILE A 39 8.52 -3.61 -16.53
N GLU A 40 8.63 -2.63 -17.42
CA GLU A 40 7.84 -2.55 -18.66
C GLU A 40 8.06 -3.78 -19.54
N GLU A 41 9.31 -4.16 -19.78
CA GLU A 41 9.66 -5.35 -20.54
C GLU A 41 9.08 -6.63 -19.91
N PHE A 42 9.22 -6.76 -18.60
CA PHE A 42 8.70 -7.92 -17.86
C PHE A 42 7.18 -8.01 -17.95
N ILE A 43 6.46 -6.94 -17.63
CA ILE A 43 5.00 -6.90 -17.64
C ILE A 43 4.47 -7.14 -19.06
N THR A 44 5.03 -6.47 -20.05
CA THR A 44 4.62 -6.63 -21.44
C THR A 44 4.83 -8.07 -21.91
N ARG A 45 5.98 -8.69 -21.62
CA ARG A 45 6.25 -10.08 -22.03
C ARG A 45 5.33 -11.08 -21.34
N GLU A 46 5.10 -10.96 -20.04
CA GLU A 46 4.35 -11.97 -19.25
C GLU A 46 2.84 -11.82 -19.43
N PHE A 47 2.34 -10.61 -19.75
CA PHE A 47 0.91 -10.31 -19.71
C PHE A 47 0.34 -9.74 -21.02
N LYS A 48 1.11 -9.69 -22.13
CA LYS A 48 0.68 -9.16 -23.44
C LYS A 48 -0.60 -9.82 -23.99
N ASP A 49 -0.80 -11.11 -23.67
CA ASP A 49 -1.94 -11.89 -24.15
C ASP A 49 -3.14 -11.81 -23.20
N ARG A 50 -3.06 -10.99 -22.15
CA ARG A 50 -4.16 -10.74 -21.22
C ARG A 50 -5.02 -9.58 -21.72
N GLU A 51 -6.33 -9.72 -21.59
CA GLU A 51 -7.28 -8.65 -21.91
C GLU A 51 -7.23 -7.53 -20.86
N CYS A 52 -6.22 -6.67 -20.95
CA CYS A 52 -6.03 -5.53 -20.06
C CYS A 52 -5.26 -4.41 -20.75
N LYS A 53 -5.43 -3.19 -20.24
CA LYS A 53 -4.73 -2.00 -20.69
C LYS A 53 -3.53 -1.74 -19.78
N LEU A 54 -2.34 -1.77 -20.37
CA LEU A 54 -1.08 -1.46 -19.69
C LEU A 54 -0.62 -0.07 -20.12
N ILE A 55 -0.35 0.82 -19.18
CA ILE A 55 0.07 2.19 -19.45
C ILE A 55 1.34 2.46 -18.65
N PHE A 56 2.41 2.78 -19.34
CA PHE A 56 3.72 3.03 -18.73
C PHE A 56 4.09 4.50 -18.89
N PHE A 57 4.61 5.09 -17.82
CA PHE A 57 5.15 6.45 -17.83
C PHE A 57 6.55 6.42 -17.23
N ASP A 58 7.53 6.94 -17.95
CA ASP A 58 8.79 7.31 -17.33
C ASP A 58 8.57 8.58 -16.51
N THR A 59 8.62 8.43 -15.20
CA THR A 59 8.43 9.56 -14.29
C THR A 59 9.73 10.10 -13.71
N GLY A 60 10.86 9.46 -14.04
CA GLY A 60 12.18 9.80 -13.52
C GLY A 60 12.57 9.01 -12.26
N VAL A 61 13.88 8.87 -12.04
CA VAL A 61 14.45 7.97 -11.02
C VAL A 61 14.09 8.40 -9.60
N ASP A 62 14.33 9.66 -9.28
CA ASP A 62 14.18 10.18 -7.91
C ASP A 62 12.88 10.99 -7.71
N THR A 63 11.89 10.74 -8.55
CA THR A 63 10.63 11.46 -8.50
C THR A 63 9.77 10.98 -7.32
N PRO A 64 9.34 11.85 -6.40
CA PRO A 64 8.43 11.52 -5.29
C PRO A 64 7.07 11.00 -5.78
N ILE A 65 6.37 10.23 -4.95
CA ILE A 65 5.05 9.64 -5.27
C ILE A 65 4.06 10.70 -5.75
N ALA A 66 3.97 11.85 -5.08
CA ALA A 66 3.08 12.94 -5.47
C ALA A 66 3.32 13.41 -6.92
N GLN A 67 4.58 13.66 -7.26
CA GLN A 67 4.95 14.10 -8.61
C GLN A 67 4.76 13.00 -9.66
N ARG A 68 4.90 11.72 -9.29
CA ARG A 68 4.54 10.59 -10.16
C ARG A 68 3.04 10.59 -10.48
N LEU A 69 2.22 10.80 -9.44
CA LEU A 69 0.76 10.91 -9.61
C LEU A 69 0.38 12.13 -10.46
N GLU A 70 1.08 13.27 -10.28
CA GLU A 70 0.86 14.45 -11.14
C GLU A 70 1.02 14.12 -12.63
N LYS A 71 2.08 13.36 -12.98
CA LYS A 71 2.37 12.98 -14.36
C LYS A 71 1.33 12.04 -14.96
N VAL A 72 0.68 11.21 -14.14
CA VAL A 72 -0.26 10.19 -14.61
C VAL A 72 -1.73 10.50 -14.35
N LYS A 73 -2.06 11.51 -13.55
CA LYS A 73 -3.44 11.80 -13.11
C LYS A 73 -4.43 11.98 -14.26
N ASN A 74 -3.99 12.48 -15.41
CA ASN A 74 -4.85 12.69 -16.58
C ASN A 74 -5.25 11.38 -17.27
N THR A 75 -4.64 10.25 -16.93
CA THR A 75 -5.07 8.92 -17.41
C THR A 75 -6.18 8.32 -16.54
N ILE A 76 -6.44 8.91 -15.38
CA ILE A 76 -7.53 8.53 -14.49
C ILE A 76 -8.69 9.48 -14.82
N PRO A 77 -9.89 8.97 -15.19
CA PRO A 77 -11.05 9.83 -15.45
C PRO A 77 -11.42 10.68 -14.24
N ASP A 78 -12.07 11.81 -14.46
CA ASP A 78 -12.52 12.69 -13.39
C ASP A 78 -13.59 11.99 -12.53
N HIS A 79 -13.58 12.23 -11.24
CA HIS A 79 -14.47 11.62 -10.22
C HIS A 79 -14.36 10.11 -10.07
N GLU A 80 -13.46 9.45 -10.78
CA GLU A 80 -13.23 8.00 -10.67
C GLU A 80 -12.33 7.65 -9.48
N ASP A 81 -12.54 6.45 -8.99
CA ASP A 81 -11.70 5.86 -7.94
C ASP A 81 -10.56 5.07 -8.57
N PHE A 82 -9.38 5.13 -7.97
CA PHE A 82 -8.25 4.29 -8.34
C PHE A 82 -7.63 3.62 -7.12
N PHE A 83 -7.03 2.47 -7.35
CA PHE A 83 -6.36 1.68 -6.32
C PHE A 83 -4.86 1.90 -6.40
N LEU A 84 -4.30 2.60 -5.41
CA LEU A 84 -2.86 2.84 -5.27
C LEU A 84 -2.25 1.72 -4.44
N ILE A 85 -1.18 1.11 -4.97
CA ILE A 85 -0.47 0.03 -4.30
C ILE A 85 1.05 0.19 -4.43
N ASN A 86 1.76 -0.40 -3.49
CA ASN A 86 3.20 -0.59 -3.57
C ASN A 86 3.54 -1.89 -4.33
N GLY A 87 4.62 -1.87 -5.10
CA GLY A 87 5.03 -3.00 -5.95
C GLY A 87 5.90 -4.04 -5.24
N ASP A 88 5.94 -4.07 -3.91
CA ASP A 88 6.83 -4.92 -3.11
C ASP A 88 6.12 -5.66 -1.95
N THR A 89 4.79 -5.68 -1.97
CA THR A 89 3.98 -6.34 -0.95
C THR A 89 3.07 -7.38 -1.57
N LEU A 90 3.19 -8.64 -1.13
CA LEU A 90 2.24 -9.70 -1.48
C LEU A 90 1.01 -9.60 -0.61
N PHE A 91 -0.13 -9.91 -1.17
CA PHE A 91 -1.41 -9.84 -0.46
C PHE A 91 -2.45 -10.77 -1.06
N ASP A 92 -3.37 -11.22 -0.20
CA ASP A 92 -4.65 -11.82 -0.60
C ASP A 92 -5.70 -11.44 0.47
N PHE A 93 -6.50 -10.43 0.17
CA PHE A 93 -7.59 -9.95 1.03
C PHE A 93 -8.77 -9.46 0.19
N ASP A 94 -9.93 -9.29 0.79
CA ASP A 94 -11.15 -8.87 0.10
C ASP A 94 -11.08 -7.39 -0.37
N ILE A 95 -10.52 -7.19 -1.57
CA ILE A 95 -10.44 -5.86 -2.21
C ILE A 95 -11.84 -5.33 -2.57
N HIS A 96 -12.79 -6.22 -2.92
CA HIS A 96 -14.16 -5.79 -3.23
C HIS A 96 -14.88 -5.26 -1.99
N GLY A 97 -14.69 -5.91 -0.82
CA GLY A 97 -15.21 -5.40 0.45
C GLY A 97 -14.63 -4.04 0.82
N MET A 98 -13.32 -3.84 0.58
CA MET A 98 -12.68 -2.54 0.76
C MET A 98 -13.25 -1.47 -0.19
N TYR A 99 -13.46 -1.80 -1.47
CA TYR A 99 -14.07 -0.90 -2.44
C TYR A 99 -15.53 -0.57 -2.10
N LYS A 100 -16.29 -1.58 -1.67
CA LYS A 100 -17.67 -1.39 -1.20
C LYS A 100 -17.74 -0.36 -0.08
N LEU A 101 -16.88 -0.48 0.93
CA LEU A 101 -16.78 0.51 2.01
C LEU A 101 -16.48 1.91 1.47
N HIS A 102 -15.49 2.02 0.55
CA HIS A 102 -15.10 3.27 -0.08
C HIS A 102 -16.29 3.95 -0.76
N HIS A 103 -17.00 3.20 -1.59
CA HIS A 103 -18.14 3.69 -2.36
C HIS A 103 -19.35 4.04 -1.47
N GLU A 104 -19.75 3.16 -0.54
CA GLU A 104 -20.89 3.38 0.36
C GLU A 104 -20.71 4.60 1.27
N ARG A 105 -19.48 4.92 1.62
CA ARG A 105 -19.13 6.10 2.42
C ARG A 105 -18.88 7.35 1.58
N SER A 106 -18.97 7.26 0.27
CA SER A 106 -18.54 8.33 -0.65
C SER A 106 -17.16 8.86 -0.23
N ALA A 107 -16.25 7.96 0.12
CA ALA A 107 -14.92 8.28 0.64
C ALA A 107 -14.08 8.99 -0.41
N LEU A 108 -13.20 9.88 0.00
CA LEU A 108 -12.11 10.37 -0.84
C LEU A 108 -10.86 9.50 -0.67
N LEU A 109 -10.78 8.80 0.48
CA LEU A 109 -9.66 7.96 0.81
C LEU A 109 -10.13 6.77 1.66
N THR A 110 -9.73 5.57 1.29
CA THR A 110 -9.86 4.39 2.16
C THR A 110 -8.52 3.68 2.23
N LEU A 111 -7.94 3.67 3.43
CA LEU A 111 -6.66 3.02 3.72
C LEU A 111 -6.87 1.59 4.18
N SER A 112 -6.05 0.68 3.68
CA SER A 112 -5.95 -0.65 4.27
C SER A 112 -5.12 -0.61 5.54
N SER A 113 -5.47 -1.42 6.51
CA SER A 113 -4.74 -1.55 7.75
C SER A 113 -4.58 -3.00 8.18
N THR A 114 -3.50 -3.26 8.90
CA THR A 114 -3.23 -4.54 9.56
C THR A 114 -2.86 -4.31 11.01
N ASP A 115 -2.85 -5.37 11.78
CA ASP A 115 -2.42 -5.31 13.18
C ASP A 115 -0.94 -4.91 13.25
N TYR A 116 -0.60 -4.06 14.20
CA TYR A 116 0.79 -3.75 14.50
C TYR A 116 1.33 -4.82 15.44
N ILE A 117 2.18 -5.69 14.93
CA ILE A 117 2.89 -6.69 15.72
C ILE A 117 4.31 -6.18 15.98
N SER A 118 4.71 -6.10 17.25
CA SER A 118 6.08 -5.72 17.58
C SER A 118 7.05 -6.81 17.13
N THR A 119 8.04 -6.44 16.32
CA THR A 119 9.17 -7.31 15.94
C THR A 119 10.23 -7.39 17.02
N TYR A 120 10.12 -6.55 18.06
CA TYR A 120 10.99 -6.53 19.22
C TYR A 120 10.25 -7.01 20.46
N GLY A 121 10.98 -7.47 21.46
CA GLY A 121 10.40 -7.77 22.77
C GLY A 121 9.83 -6.52 23.42
N ILE A 122 8.65 -6.65 24.03
CA ILE A 122 8.01 -5.61 24.82
C ILE A 122 8.33 -5.86 26.29
N ILE A 123 8.88 -4.85 26.96
CA ILE A 123 9.15 -4.87 28.39
C ILE A 123 7.93 -4.31 29.10
N LEU A 124 7.31 -5.10 29.97
CA LEU A 124 6.30 -4.62 30.90
C LEU A 124 7.00 -4.30 32.22
N GLU A 125 6.77 -3.10 32.75
CA GLU A 125 7.42 -2.65 33.97
C GLU A 125 6.42 -2.09 34.98
N LYS A 126 6.79 -2.16 36.26
CA LYS A 126 6.11 -1.47 37.37
C LYS A 126 7.15 -0.98 38.36
N ASN A 127 7.21 0.33 38.62
CA ASN A 127 8.17 0.96 39.51
C ASN A 127 9.64 0.61 39.20
N ASN A 128 10.03 0.68 37.91
CA ASN A 128 11.33 0.30 37.38
C ASN A 128 11.69 -1.19 37.49
N GLN A 129 10.77 -2.04 37.96
CA GLN A 129 10.94 -3.49 37.98
C GLN A 129 10.28 -4.08 36.73
N ILE A 130 11.03 -4.89 35.96
CA ILE A 130 10.46 -5.64 34.84
C ILE A 130 9.54 -6.71 35.42
N THR A 131 8.26 -6.65 35.04
CA THR A 131 7.23 -7.61 35.46
C THR A 131 6.99 -8.68 34.42
N ASP A 132 7.29 -8.39 33.14
CA ASP A 132 7.17 -9.37 32.07
C ASP A 132 7.98 -8.94 30.82
N PHE A 133 8.27 -9.91 29.94
CA PHE A 133 8.95 -9.70 28.67
C PHE A 133 8.27 -10.54 27.59
N VAL A 134 7.62 -9.88 26.62
CA VAL A 134 6.72 -10.54 25.68
C VAL A 134 7.21 -10.34 24.25
N TYR A 135 7.33 -11.42 23.50
CA TYR A 135 7.68 -11.38 22.07
C TYR A 135 6.46 -11.54 21.17
N GLY A 136 6.50 -10.88 19.99
CA GLY A 136 5.48 -11.04 18.96
C GLY A 136 4.09 -10.56 19.36
N SER A 137 4.00 -9.67 20.38
CA SER A 137 2.74 -9.18 20.89
C SER A 137 2.13 -8.14 19.96
N LYS A 138 0.82 -8.28 19.77
CA LYS A 138 0.00 -7.29 19.10
C LYS A 138 -0.16 -6.05 19.96
N ILE A 139 0.14 -4.89 19.39
CA ILE A 139 -0.17 -3.59 19.98
C ILE A 139 -1.56 -3.17 19.50
N SER A 140 -2.54 -3.23 20.38
CA SER A 140 -3.94 -2.90 20.05
C SER A 140 -4.34 -1.47 20.42
N ARG A 141 -3.55 -0.79 21.24
CA ARG A 141 -3.83 0.57 21.68
C ARG A 141 -2.59 1.44 21.68
N ILE A 142 -2.75 2.67 21.22
CA ILE A 142 -1.71 3.70 21.23
C ILE A 142 -2.23 4.84 22.12
N PHE A 143 -1.42 5.27 23.09
CA PHE A 143 -1.71 6.45 23.90
C PHE A 143 -1.12 7.68 23.19
N ILE A 144 -1.98 8.60 22.81
CA ILE A 144 -1.57 9.88 22.20
C ILE A 144 -1.20 10.88 23.29
N ASP A 145 -1.90 10.82 24.41
CA ASP A 145 -1.57 11.50 25.67
C ASP A 145 -2.01 10.65 26.88
N LYS A 146 -1.85 11.18 28.10
CA LYS A 146 -2.11 10.42 29.32
C LYS A 146 -3.55 9.89 29.45
N ASP A 147 -4.51 10.55 28.84
CA ASP A 147 -5.94 10.28 29.01
C ASP A 147 -6.63 9.78 27.73
N CYS A 148 -5.91 9.75 26.58
CA CYS A 148 -6.47 9.35 25.29
C CYS A 148 -5.80 8.08 24.77
N ALA A 149 -6.48 6.94 24.91
CA ALA A 149 -6.13 5.68 24.29
C ALA A 149 -7.00 5.48 23.03
N VAL A 150 -6.35 5.26 21.90
CA VAL A 150 -7.03 4.94 20.63
C VAL A 150 -6.58 3.58 20.13
N GLU A 151 -7.43 2.92 19.36
CA GLU A 151 -7.01 1.75 18.61
C GLU A 151 -6.06 2.17 17.50
N GLY A 152 -4.89 1.53 17.42
CA GLY A 152 -3.87 1.80 16.44
C GLY A 152 -3.63 0.59 15.54
N TYR A 153 -3.47 0.87 14.26
CA TYR A 153 -3.19 -0.13 13.24
C TYR A 153 -2.00 0.31 12.40
N ARG A 154 -1.31 -0.65 11.77
CA ARG A 154 -0.28 -0.37 10.79
C ARG A 154 -0.93 -0.12 9.42
N ASN A 155 -0.51 0.93 8.71
CA ASN A 155 -0.86 1.11 7.30
C ASN A 155 -0.29 -0.07 6.49
N ALA A 156 -1.14 -0.72 5.71
CA ALA A 156 -0.76 -1.88 4.92
C ALA A 156 -0.32 -1.53 3.48
N GLY A 157 -0.39 -0.25 3.07
CA GLY A 157 0.11 0.23 1.80
C GLY A 157 -0.83 0.06 0.61
N PHE A 158 -2.10 -0.29 0.85
CA PHE A 158 -3.14 -0.37 -0.19
C PHE A 158 -4.18 0.71 0.07
N THR A 159 -4.48 1.51 -0.96
CA THR A 159 -5.33 2.68 -0.78
C THR A 159 -6.27 2.85 -1.96
N TRP A 160 -7.59 2.90 -1.69
CA TRP A 160 -8.55 3.45 -2.63
C TRP A 160 -8.58 4.97 -2.51
N ILE A 161 -8.45 5.65 -3.63
CA ILE A 161 -8.42 7.11 -3.72
C ILE A 161 -9.41 7.54 -4.79
N ASN A 162 -10.36 8.40 -4.44
CA ASN A 162 -11.12 9.14 -5.43
C ASN A 162 -10.23 10.23 -6.01
N LYS A 163 -10.20 10.37 -7.34
CA LYS A 163 -9.32 11.34 -8.03
C LYS A 163 -9.47 12.76 -7.50
N ASP A 164 -10.66 13.15 -7.06
CA ASP A 164 -10.92 14.49 -6.53
C ASP A 164 -10.10 14.80 -5.27
N ALA A 165 -9.68 13.77 -4.52
CA ALA A 165 -8.79 13.97 -3.38
C ALA A 165 -7.46 14.62 -3.77
N LEU A 166 -6.96 14.36 -4.99
CA LEU A 166 -5.70 14.92 -5.46
C LEU A 166 -5.76 16.45 -5.60
N GLN A 167 -6.95 17.04 -5.72
CA GLN A 167 -7.13 18.49 -5.78
C GLN A 167 -6.90 19.18 -4.42
N LEU A 168 -6.85 18.43 -3.33
CA LEU A 168 -6.63 18.98 -1.99
C LEU A 168 -5.18 19.39 -1.74
N ILE A 169 -4.24 18.94 -2.57
CA ILE A 169 -2.82 19.19 -2.41
C ILE A 169 -2.18 19.67 -3.71
N ASP A 170 -1.08 20.40 -3.59
CA ASP A 170 -0.20 20.66 -4.71
C ASP A 170 0.74 19.46 -4.90
N LEU A 171 0.47 18.66 -5.93
CA LEU A 171 1.24 17.45 -6.22
C LEU A 171 2.68 17.75 -6.64
N VAL A 172 2.95 18.93 -7.19
CA VAL A 172 4.29 19.33 -7.65
C VAL A 172 5.18 19.67 -6.47
N GLU A 173 4.65 20.44 -5.50
CA GLU A 173 5.38 20.88 -4.32
C GLU A 173 5.32 19.92 -3.14
N CYS A 174 4.54 18.83 -3.26
CA CYS A 174 4.33 17.88 -2.17
C CYS A 174 5.56 16.97 -1.97
N SER A 175 6.25 17.14 -0.86
CA SER A 175 7.41 16.31 -0.48
C SER A 175 7.01 14.99 0.19
N ASN A 176 5.91 14.96 0.94
CA ASN A 176 5.39 13.77 1.61
C ASN A 176 3.91 13.57 1.26
N PHE A 177 3.66 12.74 0.27
CA PHE A 177 2.32 12.50 -0.27
C PHE A 177 1.34 11.95 0.78
N GLU A 178 1.75 10.90 1.49
CA GLU A 178 0.87 10.24 2.46
C GLU A 178 0.52 11.21 3.60
N GLU A 179 1.51 11.81 4.23
CA GLU A 179 1.28 12.74 5.34
C GLU A 179 0.42 13.93 4.91
N THR A 180 0.68 14.50 3.73
CA THR A 180 -0.01 15.69 3.28
C THR A 180 -1.44 15.40 2.84
N LEU A 181 -1.65 14.42 1.95
CA LEU A 181 -2.97 14.09 1.43
C LEU A 181 -3.85 13.46 2.51
N PHE A 182 -3.33 12.44 3.21
CA PHE A 182 -4.14 11.69 4.15
C PHE A 182 -4.65 12.59 5.28
N ASN A 183 -3.79 13.44 5.85
CA ASN A 183 -4.23 14.39 6.89
C ASN A 183 -5.28 15.40 6.40
N LYS A 184 -5.20 15.84 5.15
CA LYS A 184 -6.23 16.74 4.60
C LYS A 184 -7.57 16.03 4.42
N VAL A 185 -7.56 14.80 3.90
CA VAL A 185 -8.79 14.01 3.73
C VAL A 185 -9.38 13.60 5.09
N VAL A 186 -8.53 13.27 6.07
CA VAL A 186 -8.95 13.00 7.46
C VAL A 186 -9.65 14.22 8.06
N LYS A 187 -9.05 15.41 7.93
CA LYS A 187 -9.67 16.68 8.40
C LYS A 187 -10.98 17.00 7.69
N ALA A 188 -11.14 16.58 6.45
CA ALA A 188 -12.39 16.72 5.69
C ALA A 188 -13.47 15.69 6.09
N GLY A 189 -13.16 14.74 6.99
CA GLY A 189 -14.10 13.71 7.43
C GLY A 189 -14.44 12.67 6.35
N ARG A 190 -13.60 12.56 5.30
CA ARG A 190 -13.82 11.70 4.13
C ARG A 190 -12.79 10.57 3.99
N ALA A 191 -12.04 10.26 5.07
CA ALA A 191 -11.08 9.16 5.17
C ALA A 191 -11.64 8.02 6.02
N TYR A 192 -11.48 6.80 5.52
CA TYR A 192 -11.91 5.58 6.21
C TYR A 192 -10.79 4.56 6.22
N HIS A 193 -10.87 3.55 7.08
CA HIS A 193 -9.94 2.44 7.06
C HIS A 193 -10.66 1.11 6.88
N TYR A 194 -9.98 0.18 6.21
CA TYR A 194 -10.40 -1.20 6.03
C TYR A 194 -9.36 -2.13 6.63
N ARG A 195 -9.75 -2.87 7.67
CA ARG A 195 -8.85 -3.84 8.30
C ARG A 195 -8.75 -5.07 7.41
N ILE A 196 -7.55 -5.39 6.97
CA ILE A 196 -7.27 -6.60 6.20
C ILE A 196 -7.52 -7.83 7.07
N VAL A 197 -8.34 -8.74 6.56
CA VAL A 197 -8.47 -10.11 7.03
C VAL A 197 -7.98 -10.99 5.88
N GLY A 198 -6.81 -11.60 6.03
CA GLY A 198 -6.14 -12.36 4.98
C GLY A 198 -4.64 -12.19 5.02
N ASP A 199 -3.99 -12.58 3.94
CA ASP A 199 -2.54 -12.56 3.83
C ASP A 199 -2.01 -11.17 3.46
N TRP A 200 -0.94 -10.77 4.13
CA TRP A 200 -0.22 -9.53 3.90
C TRP A 200 1.25 -9.72 4.24
N PHE A 201 2.12 -9.67 3.23
CA PHE A 201 3.55 -9.93 3.34
C PHE A 201 4.36 -8.84 2.62
N PRO A 202 4.81 -7.80 3.32
CA PRO A 202 5.77 -6.85 2.76
C PRO A 202 7.14 -7.51 2.61
N VAL A 203 7.79 -7.31 1.48
CA VAL A 203 9.13 -7.82 1.23
C VAL A 203 10.13 -6.67 1.39
N GLU A 204 10.53 -6.42 2.63
CA GLU A 204 11.42 -5.30 2.97
C GLU A 204 12.88 -5.74 3.08
N THR A 205 13.12 -6.95 3.55
CA THR A 205 14.45 -7.49 3.88
C THR A 205 14.73 -8.84 3.24
N GLN A 206 16.00 -9.26 3.23
CA GLN A 206 16.39 -10.61 2.81
C GLN A 206 15.73 -11.69 3.67
N LYS A 207 15.56 -11.43 4.97
CA LYS A 207 14.88 -12.35 5.89
C LYS A 207 13.42 -12.60 5.51
N ASP A 208 12.72 -11.57 5.02
CA ASP A 208 11.36 -11.73 4.53
C ASP A 208 11.29 -12.64 3.30
N LEU A 209 12.27 -12.49 2.39
CA LEU A 209 12.42 -13.36 1.23
C LEU A 209 12.69 -14.80 1.61
N ASP A 210 13.61 -15.02 2.54
CA ASP A 210 14.00 -16.36 3.00
C ASP A 210 12.79 -17.05 3.65
N MET A 211 12.03 -16.33 4.47
CA MET A 211 10.81 -16.83 5.11
C MET A 211 9.74 -17.23 4.06
N ILE A 212 9.50 -16.39 3.06
CA ILE A 212 8.50 -16.67 2.02
C ILE A 212 8.95 -17.83 1.12
N ASN A 213 10.26 -17.97 0.87
CA ASN A 213 10.82 -19.07 0.08
C ASN A 213 10.98 -20.39 0.89
N GLY A 214 10.66 -20.39 2.18
CA GLY A 214 10.83 -21.57 3.03
C GLY A 214 12.28 -21.92 3.33
N VAL A 215 13.20 -20.96 3.26
CA VAL A 215 14.61 -21.08 3.58
C VAL A 215 14.80 -20.49 4.98
N GLY A 216 14.57 -21.33 6.01
CA GLY A 216 14.71 -20.90 7.40
C GLY A 216 14.73 -22.09 8.34
#